data_c91ba1b4ad305e48354736cc40d17ac8
#
_entry.id   c91ba1b4ad305e48354736cc40d17ac8
#
_cell.length_a   1.000
_cell.length_b   1.000
_cell.length_c   1.000
_cell.angle_alpha   90.00
_cell.angle_beta   90.00
_cell.angle_gamma   90.00
#
_symmetry.space_group_name_H-M   'P 1'
#
loop_
_entity.id
_entity.type
_entity.pdbx_description
1 polymer ?
#
loop_
_entity_poly.entity_id
_entity_poly.type
_entity_poly.pdbx_seq_one_letter_code
_entity_poly.pdbx_strand_id
1 'polypeptide(L)'
;MQQVGGYYQWRVPINLNLWQGVDGINNPCPNGFRLPTQAEFDEEKGSWGSNNQNTGGAWNNTPLKLPAAGRRGGRNSGEGVGNIAGANSTSYWMSGWDTGPSIRLFYMSGTTAGFSPSASDVGACVRCIKDY
;
A
#
# COMPACT_ATOMS: atom_id res chain seq x y z
N MET A 1 -0.11 -12.73 -20.90
CA MET A 1 -0.46 -11.36 -20.51
C MET A 1 0.78 -10.73 -19.91
N GLN A 2 1.17 -9.58 -20.39
CA GLN A 2 2.32 -8.87 -19.85
C GLN A 2 2.02 -8.40 -18.43
N GLN A 3 3.02 -8.46 -17.57
CA GLN A 3 2.95 -7.84 -16.26
C GLN A 3 2.78 -6.33 -16.43
N VAL A 4 1.76 -5.80 -15.81
CA VAL A 4 1.45 -4.38 -15.88
C VAL A 4 2.02 -3.74 -14.63
N GLY A 5 2.99 -2.86 -14.78
CA GLY A 5 3.52 -2.08 -13.68
C GLY A 5 2.61 -0.90 -13.36
N GLY A 6 2.64 -0.46 -12.12
CA GLY A 6 1.82 0.65 -11.66
C GLY A 6 0.61 0.22 -10.83
N TYR A 7 -0.07 1.20 -10.26
CA TYR A 7 -1.18 0.96 -9.35
C TYR A 7 -2.42 0.48 -10.10
N TYR A 8 -2.94 -0.67 -9.73
CA TYR A 8 -4.14 -1.29 -10.32
C TYR A 8 -4.11 -1.37 -11.84
N GLN A 9 -2.93 -1.51 -12.42
CA GLN A 9 -2.82 -1.55 -13.86
C GLN A 9 -2.99 -2.97 -14.37
N TRP A 10 -4.15 -3.24 -14.92
CA TRP A 10 -4.48 -4.47 -15.63
C TRP A 10 -4.25 -4.33 -17.12
N ARG A 11 -3.77 -3.16 -17.56
CA ARG A 11 -3.61 -2.76 -18.95
C ARG A 11 -2.15 -2.50 -19.29
N VAL A 12 -1.81 -2.65 -20.55
CA VAL A 12 -0.54 -2.20 -21.12
C VAL A 12 -0.81 -1.04 -22.08
N PRO A 13 0.10 -0.07 -22.24
CA PRO A 13 1.40 0.05 -21.57
C PRO A 13 1.26 0.50 -20.11
N ILE A 14 2.35 0.27 -19.35
CA ILE A 14 2.48 0.69 -17.96
C ILE A 14 2.55 2.22 -17.89
N ASN A 15 1.79 2.84 -17.00
CA ASN A 15 1.90 4.26 -16.70
C ASN A 15 2.46 4.46 -15.28
N LEU A 16 3.72 4.87 -15.20
CA LEU A 16 4.43 5.09 -13.95
C LEU A 16 3.97 6.36 -13.20
N ASN A 17 3.16 7.20 -13.83
CA ASN A 17 2.71 8.46 -13.24
C ASN A 17 1.33 8.37 -12.56
N LEU A 18 0.72 7.19 -12.54
CA LEU A 18 -0.57 7.03 -11.85
C LEU A 18 -0.40 7.19 -10.34
N TRP A 19 -1.32 7.94 -9.74
CA TRP A 19 -1.45 8.10 -8.30
C TRP A 19 -0.24 8.74 -7.60
N GLN A 20 0.55 9.51 -8.33
CA GLN A 20 1.73 10.18 -7.80
C GLN A 20 1.40 11.63 -7.40
N GLY A 21 1.23 11.84 -6.10
CA GLY A 21 0.94 13.16 -5.54
C GLY A 21 -0.52 13.60 -5.64
N VAL A 22 -0.80 14.79 -5.13
CA VAL A 22 -2.16 15.37 -5.03
C VAL A 22 -2.79 15.61 -6.40
N ASP A 23 -1.97 16.01 -7.37
CA ASP A 23 -2.39 16.26 -8.77
C ASP A 23 -2.07 15.07 -9.69
N GLY A 24 -1.80 13.91 -9.11
CA GLY A 24 -1.46 12.70 -9.85
C GLY A 24 -2.60 12.19 -10.73
N ILE A 25 -2.24 11.62 -11.87
CA ILE A 25 -3.20 11.02 -12.79
C ILE A 25 -3.99 9.94 -12.05
N ASN A 26 -5.32 10.01 -12.16
CA ASN A 26 -6.25 9.06 -11.50
C ASN A 26 -6.01 8.92 -9.99
N ASN A 27 -5.61 9.99 -9.32
CA ASN A 27 -5.46 10.01 -7.86
C ASN A 27 -6.71 9.41 -7.20
N PRO A 28 -6.59 8.34 -6.40
CA PRO A 28 -7.74 7.68 -5.78
C PRO A 28 -8.30 8.45 -4.59
N CYS A 29 -7.64 9.51 -4.18
CA CYS A 29 -7.97 10.30 -2.99
C CYS A 29 -8.86 11.50 -3.35
N PRO A 30 -9.63 12.03 -2.37
CA PRO A 30 -10.37 13.27 -2.56
C PRO A 30 -9.44 14.46 -2.88
N ASN A 31 -10.02 15.54 -3.42
CA ASN A 31 -9.28 16.76 -3.70
C ASN A 31 -8.53 17.24 -2.46
N GLY A 32 -7.24 17.59 -2.64
CA GLY A 32 -6.35 17.99 -1.56
C GLY A 32 -5.76 16.85 -0.73
N PHE A 33 -6.04 15.61 -1.11
CA PHE A 33 -5.48 14.42 -0.50
C PHE A 33 -4.69 13.58 -1.52
N ARG A 34 -3.79 12.78 -1.04
CA ARG A 34 -2.94 11.89 -1.84
C ARG A 34 -2.58 10.62 -1.10
N LEU A 35 -1.95 9.68 -1.79
CA LEU A 35 -1.34 8.53 -1.12
C LEU A 35 -0.17 8.99 -0.25
N PRO A 36 0.04 8.36 0.92
CA PRO A 36 1.23 8.63 1.74
C PRO A 36 2.52 8.21 1.05
N THR A 37 3.61 8.90 1.39
CA THR A 37 4.96 8.49 1.01
C THR A 37 5.48 7.42 1.96
N GLN A 38 6.59 6.77 1.60
CA GLN A 38 7.26 5.84 2.49
C GLN A 38 7.69 6.51 3.80
N ALA A 39 8.22 7.74 3.73
CA ALA A 39 8.65 8.47 4.92
C ALA A 39 7.49 8.74 5.89
N GLU A 40 6.33 9.07 5.38
CA GLU A 40 5.13 9.32 6.19
C GLU A 40 4.63 8.03 6.86
N PHE A 41 4.61 6.92 6.15
CA PHE A 41 4.29 5.61 6.77
C PHE A 41 5.34 5.18 7.80
N ASP A 42 6.60 5.49 7.57
CA ASP A 42 7.68 5.15 8.50
C ASP A 42 7.58 5.97 9.79
N GLU A 43 7.25 7.25 9.68
CA GLU A 43 6.97 8.13 10.82
C GLU A 43 5.75 7.63 11.62
N GLU A 44 4.66 7.32 10.94
CA GLU A 44 3.46 6.77 11.58
C GLU A 44 3.76 5.46 12.31
N LYS A 45 4.42 4.52 11.64
CA LYS A 45 4.83 3.24 12.24
C LYS A 45 5.73 3.46 13.45
N GLY A 46 6.65 4.41 13.39
CA GLY A 46 7.53 4.78 14.51
C GLY A 46 6.76 5.26 15.74
N SER A 47 5.64 5.94 15.54
CA SER A 47 4.80 6.45 16.62
C SER A 47 4.11 5.36 17.46
N TRP A 48 3.99 4.14 16.94
CA TRP A 48 3.31 3.03 17.66
C TRP A 48 4.14 2.44 18.80
N GLY A 49 5.43 2.77 18.86
CA GLY A 49 6.41 2.19 19.79
C GLY A 49 7.13 0.99 19.20
N SER A 50 8.40 0.83 19.55
CA SER A 50 9.30 -0.15 18.94
C SER A 50 8.84 -1.62 19.03
N ASN A 51 8.09 -1.95 20.08
CA ASN A 51 7.57 -3.31 20.27
C ASN A 51 6.16 -3.52 19.70
N ASN A 52 5.58 -2.49 19.10
CA ASN A 52 4.20 -2.50 18.61
C ASN A 52 4.09 -2.19 17.11
N GLN A 53 5.18 -2.36 16.37
CA GLN A 53 5.18 -2.18 14.91
C GLN A 53 4.57 -3.41 14.23
N ASN A 54 3.25 -3.54 14.40
CA ASN A 54 2.44 -4.65 13.92
C ASN A 54 0.98 -4.21 13.80
N THR A 55 0.08 -5.10 13.39
CA THR A 55 -1.35 -4.80 13.25
C THR A 55 -2.01 -4.36 14.56
N GLY A 56 -1.55 -4.87 15.70
CA GLY A 56 -2.03 -4.45 17.02
C GLY A 56 -1.69 -3.00 17.33
N GLY A 57 -0.44 -2.60 17.09
CA GLY A 57 0.00 -1.21 17.27
C GLY A 57 -0.69 -0.25 16.31
N ALA A 58 -0.85 -0.64 15.07
CA ALA A 58 -1.56 0.13 14.06
C ALA A 58 -3.02 0.42 14.42
N TRP A 59 -3.63 -0.45 15.21
CA TRP A 59 -5.02 -0.25 15.67
C TRP A 59 -5.11 0.43 17.02
N ASN A 60 -4.28 0.03 17.97
CA ASN A 60 -4.42 0.46 19.36
C ASN A 60 -3.64 1.72 19.71
N ASN A 61 -2.47 1.93 19.09
CA ASN A 61 -1.49 2.93 19.51
C ASN A 61 -1.49 4.21 18.65
N THR A 62 -2.44 4.34 17.73
CA THR A 62 -2.56 5.52 16.87
C THR A 62 -4.02 5.93 16.70
N PRO A 63 -4.31 7.23 16.53
CA PRO A 63 -5.66 7.66 16.18
C PRO A 63 -6.10 7.25 14.78
N LEU A 64 -5.15 6.88 13.89
CA LEU A 64 -5.48 6.47 12.52
C LEU A 64 -6.28 5.17 12.46
N LYS A 65 -6.09 4.26 13.40
CA LYS A 65 -6.81 2.99 13.46
C LYS A 65 -6.75 2.22 12.13
N LEU A 66 -5.55 1.89 11.67
CA LEU A 66 -5.36 1.17 10.42
C LEU A 66 -5.81 -0.30 10.56
N PRO A 67 -6.86 -0.73 9.88
CA PRO A 67 -7.36 -2.09 10.01
C PRO A 67 -6.49 -3.11 9.26
N ALA A 68 -6.43 -4.32 9.76
CA ALA A 68 -5.83 -5.47 9.09
C ALA A 68 -6.85 -6.11 8.13
N ALA A 69 -7.14 -5.42 7.03
CA ALA A 69 -8.20 -5.78 6.09
C ALA A 69 -7.77 -6.81 5.02
N GLY A 70 -6.53 -7.31 5.08
CA GLY A 70 -5.99 -8.22 4.08
C GLY A 70 -5.65 -7.51 2.77
N ARG A 71 -5.44 -8.32 1.74
CA ARG A 71 -5.22 -7.87 0.36
C ARG A 71 -5.78 -8.89 -0.61
N ARG A 72 -5.98 -8.49 -1.87
CA ARG A 72 -6.35 -9.42 -2.92
C ARG A 72 -5.15 -9.78 -3.77
N GLY A 73 -5.02 -11.05 -4.07
CA GLY A 73 -3.97 -11.55 -4.95
C GLY A 73 -4.16 -11.06 -6.38
N GLY A 74 -3.05 -10.65 -6.99
CA GLY A 74 -2.95 -10.41 -8.42
C GLY A 74 -2.40 -11.63 -9.15
N ARG A 75 -2.27 -11.50 -10.47
CA ARG A 75 -1.79 -12.59 -11.34
C ARG A 75 -0.38 -13.05 -10.97
N ASN A 76 0.47 -12.13 -10.53
CA ASN A 76 1.88 -12.38 -10.25
C ASN A 76 2.19 -12.40 -8.74
N SER A 77 1.16 -12.45 -7.89
CA SER A 77 1.35 -12.36 -6.43
C SER A 77 1.62 -13.71 -5.75
N GLY A 78 1.44 -14.81 -6.45
CA GLY A 78 1.54 -16.15 -5.86
C GLY A 78 0.35 -16.57 -4.99
N GLU A 79 -0.57 -15.66 -4.71
CA GLU A 79 -1.75 -15.89 -3.85
C GLU A 79 -2.97 -16.35 -4.64
N GLY A 80 -2.89 -16.31 -5.96
CA GLY A 80 -4.01 -16.57 -6.85
C GLY A 80 -4.89 -15.34 -7.08
N VAL A 81 -5.31 -15.18 -8.32
CA VAL A 81 -6.07 -13.99 -8.76
C VAL A 81 -7.37 -13.85 -7.97
N GLY A 82 -7.55 -12.70 -7.35
CA GLY A 82 -8.75 -12.35 -6.60
C GLY A 82 -8.90 -13.01 -5.23
N ASN A 83 -8.02 -13.93 -4.86
CA ASN A 83 -8.03 -14.52 -3.54
C ASN A 83 -7.72 -13.48 -2.47
N ILE A 84 -8.41 -13.55 -1.36
CA ILE A 84 -8.13 -12.72 -0.20
C ILE A 84 -7.01 -13.39 0.59
N ALA A 85 -5.89 -12.70 0.72
CA ALA A 85 -4.75 -13.14 1.50
C ALA A 85 -4.65 -12.33 2.79
N GLY A 86 -4.05 -12.96 3.81
CA GLY A 86 -3.60 -12.27 5.00
C GLY A 86 -4.63 -12.14 6.11
N ALA A 87 -5.03 -13.26 6.72
CA ALA A 87 -5.62 -13.19 8.04
C ALA A 87 -4.66 -12.45 8.99
N ASN A 88 -5.15 -11.43 9.69
CA ASN A 88 -4.35 -10.56 10.55
C ASN A 88 -3.14 -9.92 9.86
N SER A 89 -3.26 -9.60 8.57
CA SER A 89 -2.29 -8.82 7.82
C SER A 89 -2.97 -7.90 6.83
N THR A 90 -2.23 -6.94 6.29
CA THR A 90 -2.74 -6.03 5.27
C THR A 90 -1.60 -5.37 4.53
N SER A 91 -1.92 -4.77 3.41
CA SER A 91 -1.02 -3.89 2.66
C SER A 91 -1.74 -2.63 2.25
N TYR A 92 -1.02 -1.52 2.27
CA TYR A 92 -1.50 -0.21 1.87
C TYR A 92 -0.67 0.32 0.70
N TRP A 93 -1.35 0.89 -0.26
CA TRP A 93 -0.72 1.62 -1.34
C TRP A 93 0.00 2.86 -0.82
N MET A 94 1.15 3.16 -1.38
CA MET A 94 1.91 4.37 -1.11
C MET A 94 2.37 4.99 -2.43
N SER A 95 2.72 6.26 -2.41
CA SER A 95 3.36 6.91 -3.55
C SER A 95 4.84 6.54 -3.62
N GLY A 96 5.38 6.51 -4.83
CA GLY A 96 6.76 6.11 -5.09
C GLY A 96 6.88 4.72 -5.69
N TRP A 97 8.04 4.44 -6.22
CA TRP A 97 8.37 3.23 -6.96
C TRP A 97 9.55 2.51 -6.33
N ASP A 98 9.54 1.21 -6.43
CA ASP A 98 10.75 0.42 -6.31
C ASP A 98 11.44 0.33 -7.69
N THR A 99 12.58 -0.32 -7.76
CA THR A 99 13.30 -0.50 -9.03
C THR A 99 12.54 -1.45 -9.96
N GLY A 100 12.37 -1.05 -11.20
CA GLY A 100 11.68 -1.86 -12.22
C GLY A 100 10.16 -1.78 -12.16
N PRO A 101 9.45 -2.82 -12.62
CA PRO A 101 7.99 -2.84 -12.66
C PRO A 101 7.32 -3.15 -11.32
N SER A 102 8.10 -3.26 -10.26
CA SER A 102 7.60 -3.52 -8.92
C SER A 102 7.27 -2.22 -8.20
N ILE A 103 6.18 -2.24 -7.47
CA ILE A 103 5.79 -1.18 -6.56
C ILE A 103 6.14 -1.59 -5.14
N ARG A 104 6.22 -0.62 -4.26
CA ARG A 104 6.41 -0.88 -2.85
C ARG A 104 5.11 -0.64 -2.10
N LEU A 105 4.74 -1.56 -1.22
CA LEU A 105 3.59 -1.45 -0.35
C LEU A 105 4.03 -1.29 1.11
N PHE A 106 3.26 -0.54 1.87
CA PHE A 106 3.33 -0.60 3.33
C PHE A 106 2.58 -1.84 3.80
N TYR A 107 3.28 -2.72 4.49
CA TYR A 107 2.81 -4.03 4.90
C TYR A 107 2.79 -4.16 6.41
N MET A 108 1.76 -4.81 6.93
CA MET A 108 1.64 -5.16 8.35
C MET A 108 1.20 -6.61 8.52
N SER A 109 1.68 -7.23 9.59
CA SER A 109 1.20 -8.52 10.06
C SER A 109 0.99 -8.48 11.59
N GLY A 110 0.58 -9.60 12.18
CA GLY A 110 0.48 -9.72 13.64
C GLY A 110 1.79 -9.56 14.39
N THR A 111 2.92 -9.62 13.71
CA THR A 111 4.26 -9.59 14.32
C THR A 111 5.16 -8.46 13.83
N THR A 112 4.89 -7.87 12.68
CA THR A 112 5.78 -6.87 12.09
C THR A 112 5.03 -5.89 11.19
N ALA A 113 5.65 -4.76 10.91
CA ALA A 113 5.24 -3.79 9.89
C ALA A 113 6.48 -3.28 9.14
N GLY A 114 6.34 -3.00 7.87
CA GLY A 114 7.43 -2.52 7.04
C GLY A 114 7.02 -2.31 5.60
N PHE A 115 8.00 -2.32 4.71
CA PHE A 115 7.79 -2.10 3.28
C PHE A 115 8.20 -3.35 2.51
N SER A 116 7.40 -3.70 1.52
CA SER A 116 7.62 -4.88 0.70
C SER A 116 7.39 -4.56 -0.77
N PRO A 117 8.27 -5.00 -1.66
CA PRO A 117 7.97 -4.95 -3.09
C PRO A 117 6.78 -5.86 -3.40
N SER A 118 5.98 -5.48 -4.36
CA SER A 118 4.82 -6.26 -4.80
C SER A 118 4.56 -6.10 -6.28
N ALA A 119 3.83 -7.04 -6.84
CA ALA A 119 3.28 -6.89 -8.18
C ALA A 119 2.22 -5.77 -8.19
N SER A 120 2.17 -5.04 -9.29
CA SER A 120 1.28 -3.88 -9.43
C SER A 120 -0.18 -4.23 -9.64
N ASP A 121 -0.49 -5.48 -9.84
CA ASP A 121 -1.84 -5.98 -10.09
C ASP A 121 -2.53 -6.58 -8.85
N VAL A 122 -1.94 -6.43 -7.68
CA VAL A 122 -2.58 -6.79 -6.40
C VAL A 122 -3.60 -5.73 -6.00
N GLY A 123 -4.60 -6.13 -5.25
CA GLY A 123 -5.54 -5.22 -4.60
C GLY A 123 -5.10 -4.95 -3.16
N ALA A 124 -4.74 -3.73 -2.84
CA ALA A 124 -4.33 -3.31 -1.51
C ALA A 124 -5.21 -2.15 -1.02
N CYS A 125 -5.16 -1.89 0.28
CA CYS A 125 -5.93 -0.81 0.89
C CYS A 125 -5.37 0.56 0.50
N VAL A 126 -6.23 1.57 0.53
CA VAL A 126 -5.86 2.98 0.35
C VAL A 126 -6.15 3.73 1.65
N ARG A 127 -5.17 4.49 2.11
CA ARG A 127 -5.35 5.46 3.18
C ARG A 127 -4.79 6.79 2.70
N CYS A 128 -5.68 7.73 2.44
CA CYS A 128 -5.29 9.05 1.95
C CYS A 128 -4.76 9.93 3.08
N ILE A 129 -3.76 10.75 2.76
CA ILE A 129 -3.24 11.79 3.64
C ILE A 129 -3.51 13.16 3.03
N LYS A 130 -3.81 14.15 3.85
CA LYS A 130 -3.99 15.52 3.38
C LYS A 130 -2.64 16.10 2.93
N ASP A 131 -2.64 16.72 1.78
CA ASP A 131 -1.49 17.46 1.28
C ASP A 131 -1.50 18.87 1.86
N TYR A 132 -0.43 19.24 2.53
CA TYR A 132 -0.29 20.57 3.13
C TYR A 132 0.69 21.43 2.37
#